data_f7f1256b9c4a8878ea1036e6a891bc91
#
_entry.id   f7f1256b9c4a8878ea1036e6a891bc91
#
_cell.length_a   1.000
_cell.length_b   1.000
_cell.length_c   1.000
_cell.angle_alpha   90.00
_cell.angle_beta   90.00
_cell.angle_gamma   90.00
#
_symmetry.space_group_name_H-M   'P 1'
#
loop_
_entity.id
_entity.type
_entity.pdbx_description
1 polymer ?
#
loop_
_entity_poly.entity_id
_entity_poly.type
_entity_poly.pdbx_seq_one_letter_code
_entity_poly.pdbx_strand_id
1 'polypeptide(L)'
;MGFAAIALWCVGGAAHAQDERLGVPLVPVLPVARPVVADPGLSLTTSAEAAYDDNIFRTNSRRTPSVDDFILTPGVRGVYWRQVGLNDVRVDADLAYSFFTLNPDRSRGRADLHGSGTFRVAGVCQIQPDARILRQQSDYGDINAARDNFQTVSNLSLRVSCPRTVGFYPVADISRRTTTNSTAFDFADLRSVSLLGGIGYSRPSIGQAVLYYRHLNSERPTINVTNRAEQVGVTFHRAVVSRVTLDLDLSYLDVTSRGANVRPYRGPGWDAKLELKPVPAASFSIETERRIVNDSLVPAGFAVQTDVQLASELRFAERTRFRAGAILGHRNFRGDPLVIASPFAKDDFQSYSLGVTRQLGERLNLNLDGQYSNRNTDTGVNEYHFTRLVAGVSYRF
;
A
#
# COMPACT_ATOMS: atom_id res chain seq x y z
N MET A 1 29.59 -8.89 -20.28
CA MET A 1 28.37 -8.21 -20.78
C MET A 1 27.36 -8.27 -19.67
N GLY A 2 27.25 -7.20 -18.87
CA GLY A 2 26.44 -7.15 -17.66
C GLY A 2 25.04 -6.66 -18.00
N PHE A 3 24.01 -7.44 -17.67
CA PHE A 3 22.61 -7.03 -17.77
C PHE A 3 22.23 -6.22 -16.54
N ALA A 4 22.07 -4.91 -16.71
CA ALA A 4 21.51 -4.05 -15.69
C ALA A 4 19.98 -4.24 -15.65
N ALA A 5 19.49 -4.93 -14.63
CA ALA A 5 18.05 -5.03 -14.35
C ALA A 5 17.58 -3.74 -13.67
N ILE A 6 17.00 -2.84 -14.46
CA ILE A 6 16.37 -1.62 -13.96
C ILE A 6 14.99 -2.03 -13.40
N ALA A 7 14.88 -2.09 -12.07
CA ALA A 7 13.58 -2.19 -11.40
C ALA A 7 12.91 -0.81 -11.44
N LEU A 8 12.13 -0.53 -12.49
CA LEU A 8 11.24 0.62 -12.54
C LEU A 8 9.98 0.28 -11.76
N TRP A 9 9.83 0.85 -10.57
CA TRP A 9 8.55 0.91 -9.88
C TRP A 9 7.65 1.89 -10.64
N CYS A 10 6.88 1.39 -11.60
CA CYS A 10 5.75 2.14 -12.11
C CYS A 10 4.68 2.13 -11.02
N VAL A 11 4.50 3.26 -10.37
CA VAL A 11 3.31 3.53 -9.57
C VAL A 11 2.16 3.65 -10.56
N GLY A 12 1.60 2.52 -10.96
CA GLY A 12 0.25 2.50 -11.45
C GLY A 12 -0.60 2.97 -10.29
N GLY A 13 -1.24 4.13 -10.44
CA GLY A 13 -2.21 4.62 -9.47
C GLY A 13 -3.45 3.73 -9.49
N ALA A 14 -3.31 2.49 -8.99
CA ALA A 14 -4.46 1.80 -8.46
C ALA A 14 -4.92 2.69 -7.30
N ALA A 15 -6.16 3.15 -7.33
CA ALA A 15 -6.83 3.70 -6.17
C ALA A 15 -6.83 2.59 -5.11
N HIS A 16 -5.74 2.47 -4.37
CA HIS A 16 -5.74 1.69 -3.17
C HIS A 16 -6.65 2.46 -2.21
N ALA A 17 -7.82 1.91 -1.94
CA ALA A 17 -8.54 2.21 -0.72
C ALA A 17 -7.46 2.30 0.36
N GLN A 18 -7.45 3.39 1.10
CA GLN A 18 -6.38 3.78 2.02
C GLN A 18 -5.88 2.58 2.81
N ASP A 19 -4.76 2.02 2.36
CA ASP A 19 -4.21 0.80 2.90
C ASP A 19 -3.55 1.13 4.25
N GLU A 20 -4.34 1.10 5.32
CA GLU A 20 -3.84 1.11 6.68
C GLU A 20 -3.24 -0.26 7.00
N ARG A 21 -2.16 -0.61 6.33
CA ARG A 21 -1.40 -1.77 6.77
C ARG A 21 -0.97 -1.53 8.21
N LEU A 22 -1.42 -2.39 9.09
CA LEU A 22 -0.93 -2.47 10.46
C LEU A 22 0.53 -2.95 10.42
N GLY A 23 1.44 -2.02 10.17
CA GLY A 23 2.87 -2.27 10.19
C GLY A 23 3.48 -2.65 8.84
N VAL A 24 4.73 -2.24 8.67
CA VAL A 24 5.62 -2.66 7.59
C VAL A 24 5.79 -4.19 7.66
N PRO A 25 5.83 -4.91 6.52
CA PRO A 25 6.10 -6.35 6.52
C PRO A 25 7.30 -6.70 7.40
N LEU A 26 7.12 -7.63 8.32
CA LEU A 26 8.13 -8.01 9.32
C LEU A 26 9.26 -8.88 8.77
N VAL A 27 9.20 -9.21 7.51
CA VAL A 27 10.25 -10.01 6.91
C VAL A 27 11.52 -9.19 6.91
N PRO A 28 12.51 -9.51 7.76
CA PRO A 28 13.82 -8.92 7.60
C PRO A 28 14.29 -9.38 6.22
N VAL A 29 14.32 -8.45 5.28
CA VAL A 29 14.93 -8.71 4.00
C VAL A 29 16.37 -9.03 4.32
N LEU A 30 16.74 -10.33 4.30
CA LEU A 30 18.14 -10.69 4.09
C LEU A 30 18.60 -9.85 2.91
N PRO A 31 19.87 -9.46 2.84
CA PRO A 31 20.38 -8.78 1.67
C PRO A 31 20.11 -9.69 0.46
N VAL A 32 18.88 -9.59 -0.06
CA VAL A 32 18.54 -10.07 -1.39
C VAL A 32 19.59 -9.48 -2.27
N ALA A 33 20.20 -10.30 -3.13
CA ALA A 33 21.18 -9.86 -4.12
C ALA A 33 20.72 -8.51 -4.63
N ARG A 34 21.45 -7.46 -4.26
CA ARG A 34 21.05 -6.06 -4.46
C ARG A 34 20.54 -5.94 -5.88
N PRO A 35 19.33 -5.41 -6.11
CA PRO A 35 19.02 -4.99 -7.46
C PRO A 35 20.21 -4.16 -7.88
N VAL A 36 20.75 -4.43 -9.07
CA VAL A 36 21.81 -3.61 -9.64
C VAL A 36 21.25 -2.20 -9.70
N VAL A 37 21.57 -1.43 -8.68
CA VAL A 37 21.08 -0.07 -8.53
C VAL A 37 21.81 0.71 -9.61
N ALA A 38 21.06 1.49 -10.36
CA ALA A 38 21.61 2.53 -11.21
C ALA A 38 22.68 3.31 -10.43
N ASP A 39 23.68 3.83 -11.10
CA ASP A 39 24.78 4.58 -10.49
C ASP A 39 24.29 5.49 -9.37
N PRO A 40 24.99 5.53 -8.22
CA PRO A 40 24.60 6.37 -7.11
C PRO A 40 24.48 7.83 -7.59
N GLY A 41 23.36 8.46 -7.31
CA GLY A 41 23.11 9.82 -7.77
C GLY A 41 21.65 10.24 -7.74
N LEU A 42 21.38 11.33 -8.41
CA LEU A 42 20.06 11.90 -8.62
C LEU A 42 19.51 11.46 -9.99
N SER A 43 18.34 10.87 -10.00
CA SER A 43 17.56 10.59 -11.21
C SER A 43 16.31 11.45 -11.22
N LEU A 44 16.07 12.18 -12.28
CA LEU A 44 14.87 13.01 -12.48
C LEU A 44 14.02 12.39 -13.60
N THR A 45 12.72 12.29 -13.39
CA THR A 45 11.75 11.81 -14.37
C THR A 45 10.57 12.77 -14.45
N THR A 46 10.22 13.20 -15.64
CA THR A 46 8.97 13.90 -15.91
C THR A 46 7.95 12.92 -16.47
N SER A 47 6.68 13.14 -16.18
CA SER A 47 5.57 12.33 -16.67
C SER A 47 4.38 13.19 -17.06
N ALA A 48 3.58 12.68 -17.97
CA ALA A 48 2.23 13.18 -18.25
C ALA A 48 1.31 11.97 -18.45
N GLU A 49 0.18 11.98 -17.75
CA GLU A 49 -0.83 10.94 -17.82
C GLU A 49 -2.17 11.57 -18.24
N ALA A 50 -2.87 10.90 -19.15
CA ALA A 50 -4.25 11.21 -19.51
C ALA A 50 -5.12 10.04 -19.10
N ALA A 51 -6.14 10.28 -18.28
CA ALA A 51 -7.06 9.26 -17.81
C ALA A 51 -8.49 9.61 -18.17
N TYR A 52 -9.27 8.60 -18.51
CA TYR A 52 -10.73 8.65 -18.57
C TYR A 52 -11.28 7.80 -17.43
N ASP A 53 -12.23 8.34 -16.66
CA ASP A 53 -12.90 7.68 -15.55
C ASP A 53 -14.39 7.90 -15.69
N ASP A 54 -15.19 6.83 -15.81
CA ASP A 54 -16.63 6.89 -16.07
C ASP A 54 -17.48 7.15 -14.80
N ASN A 55 -16.84 7.21 -13.62
CA ASN A 55 -17.53 7.48 -12.37
C ASN A 55 -16.58 8.11 -11.32
N ILE A 56 -16.15 9.34 -11.57
CA ILE A 56 -15.16 10.05 -10.73
C ILE A 56 -15.65 10.27 -9.29
N PHE A 57 -16.95 10.19 -9.05
CA PHE A 57 -17.57 10.39 -7.76
C PHE A 57 -17.89 9.09 -7.01
N ARG A 58 -17.63 7.94 -7.65
CA ARG A 58 -17.97 6.62 -7.08
C ARG A 58 -19.43 6.55 -6.62
N THR A 59 -20.32 7.11 -7.43
CA THR A 59 -21.77 7.11 -7.14
C THR A 59 -22.38 5.78 -7.51
N ASN A 60 -23.49 5.42 -6.82
CA ASN A 60 -24.31 4.29 -7.21
C ASN A 60 -25.12 4.64 -8.46
N SER A 61 -24.74 4.11 -9.60
CA SER A 61 -25.38 4.38 -10.90
C SER A 61 -26.87 3.99 -10.96
N ARG A 62 -27.35 3.15 -10.04
CA ARG A 62 -28.77 2.81 -9.92
C ARG A 62 -29.61 3.91 -9.26
N ARG A 63 -28.97 4.79 -8.49
CA ARG A 63 -29.63 5.85 -7.71
C ARG A 63 -29.31 7.25 -8.23
N THR A 64 -28.09 7.44 -8.68
CA THR A 64 -27.56 8.73 -9.15
C THR A 64 -26.73 8.47 -10.40
N PRO A 65 -26.93 9.20 -11.50
CA PRO A 65 -26.11 9.05 -12.68
C PRO A 65 -24.64 9.16 -12.35
N SER A 66 -23.83 8.28 -12.92
CA SER A 66 -22.37 8.40 -12.86
C SER A 66 -21.92 9.66 -13.61
N VAL A 67 -20.85 10.26 -13.13
CA VAL A 67 -20.23 11.43 -13.78
C VAL A 67 -18.85 11.02 -14.23
N ASP A 68 -18.63 11.13 -15.52
CA ASP A 68 -17.35 10.85 -16.16
C ASP A 68 -16.47 12.10 -16.25
N ASP A 69 -15.17 11.91 -16.41
CA ASP A 69 -14.22 12.99 -16.67
C ASP A 69 -12.97 12.52 -17.41
N PHE A 70 -12.34 13.45 -18.10
CA PHE A 70 -10.97 13.33 -18.57
C PHE A 70 -10.04 14.07 -17.63
N ILE A 71 -8.99 13.37 -17.18
CA ILE A 71 -8.05 13.87 -16.18
C ILE A 71 -6.66 13.89 -16.78
N LEU A 72 -6.04 15.07 -16.84
CA LEU A 72 -4.66 15.24 -17.27
C LEU A 72 -3.78 15.45 -16.04
N THR A 73 -2.74 14.62 -15.89
CA THR A 73 -1.87 14.67 -14.71
C THR A 73 -0.39 14.77 -15.14
N PRO A 74 0.15 15.99 -15.30
CA PRO A 74 1.59 16.21 -15.37
C PRO A 74 2.24 15.94 -14.00
N GLY A 75 3.46 15.40 -14.03
CA GLY A 75 4.21 15.09 -12.83
C GLY A 75 5.72 15.16 -13.00
N VAL A 76 6.41 15.27 -11.88
CA VAL A 76 7.87 15.23 -11.78
C VAL A 76 8.22 14.35 -10.60
N ARG A 77 9.14 13.42 -10.82
CA ARG A 77 9.68 12.53 -9.80
C ARG A 77 11.20 12.64 -9.74
N GLY A 78 11.73 12.90 -8.54
CA GLY A 78 13.14 12.85 -8.22
C GLY A 78 13.45 11.65 -7.33
N VAL A 79 14.51 10.91 -7.66
CA VAL A 79 15.02 9.85 -6.79
C VAL A 79 16.51 10.11 -6.56
N TYR A 80 16.86 10.32 -5.30
CA TYR A 80 18.24 10.37 -4.86
C TYR A 80 18.57 9.08 -4.12
N TRP A 81 19.62 8.40 -4.54
CA TRP A 81 20.13 7.23 -3.87
C TRP A 81 21.63 7.32 -3.69
N ARG A 82 22.12 7.00 -2.51
CA ARG A 82 23.55 6.99 -2.21
C ARG A 82 23.90 5.85 -1.28
N GLN A 83 24.96 5.14 -1.64
CA GLN A 83 25.58 4.17 -0.78
C GLN A 83 26.87 4.75 -0.19
N VAL A 84 27.05 4.64 1.13
CA VAL A 84 28.23 5.06 1.86
C VAL A 84 28.75 3.87 2.67
N GLY A 85 29.76 3.19 2.15
CA GLY A 85 30.23 1.94 2.73
C GLY A 85 29.16 0.85 2.70
N LEU A 86 28.77 0.36 3.87
CA LEU A 86 27.70 -0.66 4.05
C LEU A 86 26.31 -0.06 4.26
N ASN A 87 26.22 1.26 4.30
CA ASN A 87 24.98 1.98 4.53
C ASN A 87 24.39 2.48 3.22
N ASP A 88 23.09 2.58 3.14
CA ASP A 88 22.38 3.18 2.02
C ASP A 88 21.34 4.20 2.51
N VAL A 89 21.15 5.22 1.70
CA VAL A 89 20.12 6.24 1.90
C VAL A 89 19.42 6.47 0.58
N ARG A 90 18.10 6.55 0.63
CA ARG A 90 17.25 6.82 -0.51
C ARG A 90 16.22 7.90 -0.16
N VAL A 91 16.03 8.83 -1.07
CA VAL A 91 14.99 9.87 -1.00
C VAL A 91 14.25 9.86 -2.33
N ASP A 92 12.95 9.67 -2.29
CA ASP A 92 12.04 9.77 -3.42
C ASP A 92 11.13 10.98 -3.20
N ALA A 93 10.97 11.84 -4.21
CA ALA A 93 10.03 12.95 -4.21
C ALA A 93 9.19 12.87 -5.49
N ASP A 94 7.86 12.89 -5.35
CA ASP A 94 6.92 12.86 -6.46
C ASP A 94 5.93 14.02 -6.32
N LEU A 95 5.84 14.86 -7.34
CA LEU A 95 4.93 15.99 -7.42
C LEU A 95 4.09 15.85 -8.68
N ALA A 96 2.79 15.93 -8.56
CA ALA A 96 1.86 15.88 -9.69
C ALA A 96 0.68 16.80 -9.47
N TYR A 97 0.03 17.19 -10.55
CA TYR A 97 -1.21 17.96 -10.50
C TYR A 97 -2.23 17.38 -11.45
N SER A 98 -3.39 17.01 -10.94
CA SER A 98 -4.49 16.46 -11.74
C SER A 98 -5.47 17.55 -12.13
N PHE A 99 -5.62 17.77 -13.44
CA PHE A 99 -6.59 18.66 -14.05
C PHE A 99 -7.81 17.85 -14.46
N PHE A 100 -8.97 18.14 -13.89
CA PHE A 100 -10.25 17.59 -14.30
C PHE A 100 -10.89 18.51 -15.31
N THR A 101 -11.25 17.98 -16.50
CA THR A 101 -11.70 18.83 -17.63
C THR A 101 -13.14 19.27 -17.49
N LEU A 102 -14.03 18.38 -17.03
CA LEU A 102 -15.45 18.64 -16.85
C LEU A 102 -15.80 19.08 -15.42
N ASN A 103 -14.96 18.73 -14.44
CA ASN A 103 -15.14 19.05 -13.04
C ASN A 103 -13.89 19.77 -12.48
N PRO A 104 -13.59 21.00 -12.93
CA PRO A 104 -12.34 21.72 -12.60
C PRO A 104 -12.16 21.96 -11.09
N ASP A 105 -13.25 22.03 -10.34
CA ASP A 105 -13.24 22.18 -8.88
C ASP A 105 -12.54 21.01 -8.17
N ARG A 106 -12.38 19.88 -8.84
CA ARG A 106 -11.64 18.73 -8.36
C ARG A 106 -10.15 18.75 -8.71
N SER A 107 -9.71 19.71 -9.47
CA SER A 107 -8.31 19.79 -9.88
C SER A 107 -7.40 20.05 -8.68
N ARG A 108 -6.41 19.19 -8.46
CA ARG A 108 -5.61 19.17 -7.22
C ARG A 108 -4.19 18.69 -7.44
N GLY A 109 -3.31 19.20 -6.57
CA GLY A 109 -1.94 18.74 -6.46
C GLY A 109 -1.79 17.50 -5.57
N ARG A 110 -0.83 16.65 -5.93
CA ARG A 110 -0.30 15.56 -5.12
C ARG A 110 1.17 15.80 -4.83
N ALA A 111 1.59 15.56 -3.60
CA ALA A 111 2.99 15.58 -3.21
C ALA A 111 3.29 14.36 -2.34
N ASP A 112 4.30 13.58 -2.69
CA ASP A 112 4.77 12.42 -1.95
C ASP A 112 6.29 12.56 -1.74
N LEU A 113 6.70 12.59 -0.50
CA LEU A 113 8.11 12.63 -0.10
C LEU A 113 8.37 11.39 0.77
N HIS A 114 9.31 10.55 0.35
CA HIS A 114 9.68 9.34 1.05
C HIS A 114 11.19 9.26 1.22
N GLY A 115 11.65 9.10 2.46
CA GLY A 115 13.03 8.89 2.83
C GLY A 115 13.20 7.57 3.53
N SER A 116 14.19 6.77 3.13
CA SER A 116 14.51 5.49 3.75
C SER A 116 16.02 5.26 3.78
N GLY A 117 16.47 4.40 4.67
CA GLY A 117 17.88 4.04 4.75
C GLY A 117 18.10 2.72 5.46
N THR A 118 19.29 2.15 5.25
CA THR A 118 19.77 0.97 5.98
C THR A 118 21.13 1.29 6.55
N PHE A 119 21.26 1.29 7.87
CA PHE A 119 22.49 1.58 8.58
C PHE A 119 22.95 0.32 9.31
N ARG A 120 24.16 -0.13 9.01
CA ARG A 120 24.79 -1.26 9.72
C ARG A 120 25.52 -0.79 10.94
N VAL A 121 25.19 -1.38 12.09
CA VAL A 121 25.76 -1.07 13.38
C VAL A 121 26.36 -2.35 13.97
N ALA A 122 27.52 -2.24 14.60
CA ALA A 122 28.23 -3.36 15.23
C ALA A 122 28.39 -4.60 14.32
N GLY A 123 28.53 -4.39 13.01
CA GLY A 123 28.83 -5.43 12.01
C GLY A 123 27.65 -6.31 11.59
N VAL A 124 26.70 -6.60 12.48
CA VAL A 124 25.59 -7.54 12.23
C VAL A 124 24.21 -6.90 12.36
N CYS A 125 24.06 -5.85 13.15
CA CYS A 125 22.78 -5.19 13.35
C CYS A 125 22.50 -4.16 12.26
N GLN A 126 21.22 -4.01 11.92
CA GLN A 126 20.72 -3.05 10.94
C GLN A 126 19.67 -2.16 11.60
N ILE A 127 19.79 -0.87 11.37
CA ILE A 127 18.79 0.14 11.72
C ILE A 127 18.20 0.65 10.41
N GLN A 128 16.91 0.57 10.27
CA GLN A 128 16.18 0.94 9.06
C GLN A 128 15.15 2.02 9.39
N PRO A 129 15.52 3.32 9.34
CA PRO A 129 14.56 4.41 9.39
C PRO A 129 13.80 4.49 8.07
N ASP A 130 12.53 4.83 8.18
CA ASP A 130 11.64 5.11 7.06
C ASP A 130 10.73 6.28 7.44
N ALA A 131 10.60 7.26 6.56
CA ALA A 131 9.76 8.43 6.75
C ALA A 131 9.07 8.80 5.45
N ARG A 132 7.74 8.95 5.48
CA ARG A 132 6.95 9.35 4.31
C ARG A 132 5.94 10.41 4.69
N ILE A 133 5.79 11.40 3.82
CA ILE A 133 4.73 12.40 3.86
C ILE A 133 4.04 12.39 2.50
N LEU A 134 2.77 12.04 2.48
CA LEU A 134 1.93 12.03 1.30
C LEU A 134 0.79 13.04 1.51
N ARG A 135 0.66 13.99 0.59
CA ARG A 135 -0.47 14.90 0.52
C ARG A 135 -1.19 14.71 -0.80
N GLN A 136 -2.46 14.39 -0.73
CA GLN A 136 -3.28 14.14 -1.92
C GLN A 136 -4.75 14.42 -1.65
N GLN A 137 -5.54 14.51 -2.70
CA GLN A 137 -6.98 14.39 -2.57
C GLN A 137 -7.31 12.96 -2.14
N SER A 138 -8.10 12.82 -1.08
CA SER A 138 -8.55 11.49 -0.68
C SER A 138 -9.60 11.01 -1.66
N ASP A 139 -9.39 9.81 -2.18
CA ASP A 139 -10.43 9.08 -2.89
C ASP A 139 -11.21 8.26 -1.87
N TYR A 140 -12.25 8.84 -1.32
CA TYR A 140 -13.16 8.12 -0.45
C TYR A 140 -14.09 7.25 -1.30
N GLY A 141 -13.54 6.23 -1.94
CA GLY A 141 -14.34 5.20 -2.61
C GLY A 141 -15.39 4.55 -1.71
N ASP A 142 -15.29 4.79 -0.42
CA ASP A 142 -16.17 4.26 0.59
C ASP A 142 -17.35 5.18 0.94
N ILE A 143 -17.27 6.46 0.66
CA ILE A 143 -18.40 7.38 0.77
C ILE A 143 -18.81 7.82 -0.62
N ASN A 144 -20.05 7.66 -0.98
CA ASN A 144 -20.66 8.28 -2.14
C ASN A 144 -20.59 9.79 -2.02
N ALA A 145 -19.46 10.36 -2.12
CA ALA A 145 -19.36 11.79 -2.18
C ALA A 145 -18.04 12.17 -2.77
N ALA A 146 -18.15 12.75 -3.90
CA ALA A 146 -17.25 13.72 -4.44
C ALA A 146 -17.02 14.83 -3.45
N ARG A 147 -16.37 14.57 -2.37
CA ARG A 147 -16.10 15.62 -1.41
C ARG A 147 -14.67 16.06 -1.58
N ASP A 148 -14.52 17.35 -1.57
CA ASP A 148 -13.26 18.05 -1.68
C ASP A 148 -12.48 17.89 -0.37
N ASN A 149 -11.80 16.77 -0.20
CA ASN A 149 -10.98 16.51 0.95
C ASN A 149 -9.51 16.34 0.58
N PHE A 150 -8.68 17.18 1.18
CA PHE A 150 -7.24 17.00 1.19
C PHE A 150 -6.83 16.19 2.40
N GLN A 151 -6.10 15.14 2.12
CA GLN A 151 -5.53 14.30 3.14
C GLN A 151 -4.01 14.40 3.14
N THR A 152 -3.44 14.57 4.31
CA THR A 152 -2.01 14.43 4.55
C THR A 152 -1.76 13.22 5.43
N VAL A 153 -0.99 12.27 4.91
CA VAL A 153 -0.58 11.06 5.65
C VAL A 153 0.92 11.17 5.92
N SER A 154 1.32 11.12 7.18
CA SER A 154 2.71 11.01 7.57
C SER A 154 2.96 9.66 8.26
N ASN A 155 3.98 8.95 7.79
CA ASN A 155 4.46 7.72 8.39
C ASN A 155 5.90 7.92 8.82
N LEU A 156 6.23 7.49 10.02
CA LEU A 156 7.59 7.42 10.54
C LEU A 156 7.78 6.06 11.16
N SER A 157 8.80 5.33 10.75
CA SER A 157 9.13 4.04 11.34
C SER A 157 10.63 3.88 11.55
N LEU A 158 10.97 3.08 12.54
CA LEU A 158 12.33 2.68 12.85
C LEU A 158 12.33 1.19 13.17
N ARG A 159 12.98 0.42 12.31
CA ARG A 159 13.19 -1.00 12.54
C ARG A 159 14.62 -1.27 12.93
N VAL A 160 14.79 -2.14 13.91
CA VAL A 160 16.09 -2.65 14.34
C VAL A 160 16.07 -4.16 14.28
N SER A 161 17.05 -4.74 13.61
CA SER A 161 17.23 -6.19 13.57
C SER A 161 18.72 -6.53 13.49
N CYS A 162 19.09 -7.69 14.06
CA CYS A 162 20.47 -8.17 14.01
C CYS A 162 20.53 -9.53 13.29
N PRO A 163 20.15 -9.59 11.99
CA PRO A 163 20.04 -10.86 11.27
C PRO A 163 21.39 -11.58 11.23
N ARG A 164 21.35 -12.88 11.50
CA ARG A 164 22.49 -13.80 11.42
C ARG A 164 22.28 -14.78 10.29
N THR A 165 23.37 -15.27 9.72
CA THR A 165 23.28 -16.34 8.71
C THR A 165 22.63 -17.60 9.30
N VAL A 166 22.98 -17.92 10.54
CA VAL A 166 22.40 -19.05 11.30
C VAL A 166 22.20 -18.64 12.75
N GLY A 167 21.03 -18.96 13.31
CA GLY A 167 20.74 -18.77 14.73
C GLY A 167 19.68 -17.72 15.02
N PHE A 168 19.53 -17.42 16.31
CA PHE A 168 18.54 -16.47 16.82
C PHE A 168 19.04 -15.02 16.76
N TYR A 169 18.12 -14.08 16.54
CA TYR A 169 18.40 -12.65 16.55
C TYR A 169 17.19 -11.83 17.01
N PRO A 170 17.41 -10.67 17.66
CA PRO A 170 16.33 -9.78 18.06
C PRO A 170 15.80 -8.98 16.89
N VAL A 171 14.50 -8.65 16.96
CA VAL A 171 13.81 -7.73 16.05
C VAL A 171 12.96 -6.77 16.87
N ALA A 172 13.00 -5.49 16.55
CA ALA A 172 12.11 -4.48 17.10
C ALA A 172 11.68 -3.51 16.02
N ASP A 173 10.47 -2.99 16.12
CA ASP A 173 9.92 -1.98 15.21
C ASP A 173 9.08 -1.01 16.03
N ILE A 174 9.24 0.27 15.76
CA ILE A 174 8.35 1.34 16.20
C ILE A 174 7.88 2.11 15.00
N SER A 175 6.58 2.33 14.92
CA SER A 175 6.04 3.16 13.86
C SER A 175 4.95 4.10 14.37
N ARG A 176 4.88 5.28 13.75
CA ARG A 176 3.84 6.28 13.98
C ARG A 176 3.27 6.69 12.64
N ARG A 177 1.94 6.64 12.53
CA ARG A 177 1.20 7.17 11.41
C ARG A 177 0.24 8.25 11.88
N THR A 178 0.16 9.34 11.13
CA THR A 178 -0.81 10.40 11.34
C THR A 178 -1.48 10.69 10.00
N THR A 179 -2.80 10.70 10.01
CA THR A 179 -3.64 11.09 8.88
C THR A 179 -4.42 12.32 9.30
N THR A 180 -4.28 13.41 8.56
CA THR A 180 -5.04 14.66 8.77
C THR A 180 -5.82 14.98 7.52
N ASN A 181 -7.03 15.43 7.69
CA ASN A 181 -7.98 15.74 6.64
C ASN A 181 -8.30 17.25 6.64
N SER A 182 -8.99 17.75 5.62
CA SER A 182 -9.55 19.09 5.65
C SER A 182 -10.60 19.22 6.75
N THR A 183 -10.86 20.44 7.23
CA THR A 183 -11.70 20.72 8.41
C THR A 183 -13.10 20.08 8.35
N ALA A 184 -13.68 19.98 7.15
CA ALA A 184 -15.00 19.31 7.00
C ALA A 184 -14.94 17.79 7.23
N PHE A 185 -13.76 17.21 7.31
CA PHE A 185 -13.49 15.76 7.43
C PHE A 185 -12.54 15.43 8.59
N ASP A 186 -12.38 16.33 9.54
CA ASP A 186 -11.52 16.15 10.71
C ASP A 186 -11.93 14.96 11.59
N PHE A 187 -13.21 14.53 11.53
CA PHE A 187 -13.68 13.30 12.16
C PHE A 187 -12.98 12.03 11.65
N ALA A 188 -12.37 12.10 10.46
CA ALA A 188 -11.59 11.02 9.84
C ALA A 188 -10.08 11.12 10.18
N ASP A 189 -9.67 12.10 10.97
CA ASP A 189 -8.30 12.21 11.44
C ASP A 189 -7.94 11.01 12.31
N LEU A 190 -6.73 10.50 12.06
CA LEU A 190 -6.25 9.30 12.73
C LEU A 190 -4.80 9.49 13.18
N ARG A 191 -4.51 9.05 14.39
CA ARG A 191 -3.15 8.91 14.92
C ARG A 191 -2.96 7.49 15.38
N SER A 192 -1.94 6.82 14.87
CA SER A 192 -1.62 5.47 15.32
C SER A 192 -0.15 5.32 15.66
N VAL A 193 0.12 4.53 16.71
CA VAL A 193 1.46 4.15 17.14
C VAL A 193 1.49 2.64 17.28
N SER A 194 2.48 2.01 16.66
CA SER A 194 2.71 0.58 16.72
C SER A 194 4.08 0.31 17.32
N LEU A 195 4.14 -0.63 18.24
CA LEU A 195 5.36 -1.17 18.84
C LEU A 195 5.40 -2.66 18.61
N LEU A 196 6.53 -3.16 18.14
CA LEU A 196 6.75 -4.57 17.91
C LEU A 196 8.06 -5.00 18.50
N GLY A 197 8.05 -6.15 19.16
CA GLY A 197 9.22 -6.86 19.63
C GLY A 197 9.15 -8.33 19.27
N GLY A 198 10.29 -8.92 18.90
CA GLY A 198 10.31 -10.31 18.47
C GLY A 198 11.68 -10.95 18.49
N ILE A 199 11.68 -12.28 18.28
CA ILE A 199 12.89 -13.09 18.16
C ILE A 199 12.82 -13.80 16.80
N GLY A 200 13.81 -13.53 15.97
CA GLY A 200 14.01 -14.18 14.69
C GLY A 200 14.92 -15.40 14.82
N TYR A 201 14.71 -16.35 13.94
CA TYR A 201 15.61 -17.48 13.67
C TYR A 201 15.86 -17.57 12.18
N SER A 202 17.12 -17.70 11.82
CA SER A 202 17.54 -17.85 10.42
C SER A 202 18.37 -19.11 10.22
N ARG A 203 18.09 -19.82 9.13
CA ARG A 203 18.91 -20.95 8.66
C ARG A 203 18.72 -21.08 7.14
N PRO A 204 19.78 -21.09 6.32
CA PRO A 204 19.66 -21.12 4.85
C PRO A 204 18.81 -22.27 4.31
N SER A 205 18.86 -23.45 4.93
CA SER A 205 18.09 -24.63 4.52
C SER A 205 16.60 -24.56 4.88
N ILE A 206 16.21 -23.76 5.87
CA ILE A 206 14.84 -23.65 6.37
C ILE A 206 14.20 -22.34 5.88
N GLY A 207 14.94 -21.23 5.92
CA GLY A 207 14.46 -19.87 5.72
C GLY A 207 14.61 -19.03 6.98
N GLN A 208 13.77 -18.01 7.11
CA GLN A 208 13.71 -17.12 8.25
C GLN A 208 12.34 -17.20 8.90
N ALA A 209 12.29 -17.25 10.21
CA ALA A 209 11.07 -17.15 10.99
C ALA A 209 11.25 -16.09 12.08
N VAL A 210 10.20 -15.32 12.38
CA VAL A 210 10.19 -14.36 13.49
C VAL A 210 8.92 -14.59 14.31
N LEU A 211 9.09 -14.93 15.57
CA LEU A 211 8.01 -14.89 16.57
C LEU A 211 7.96 -13.47 17.12
N TYR A 212 6.78 -12.84 17.13
CA TYR A 212 6.64 -11.46 17.54
C TYR A 212 5.38 -11.20 18.38
N TYR A 213 5.45 -10.13 19.15
CA TYR A 213 4.30 -9.46 19.74
C TYR A 213 4.26 -8.02 19.22
N ARG A 214 3.06 -7.56 18.85
CA ARG A 214 2.79 -6.19 18.42
C ARG A 214 1.69 -5.58 19.25
N HIS A 215 1.90 -4.34 19.66
CA HIS A 215 0.90 -3.48 20.27
C HIS A 215 0.64 -2.29 19.35
N LEU A 216 -0.62 -2.09 18.97
CA LEU A 216 -1.07 -0.94 18.19
C LEU A 216 -2.07 -0.15 19.01
N ASN A 217 -1.88 1.16 19.06
CA ASN A 217 -2.86 2.12 19.56
C ASN A 217 -3.23 3.09 18.44
N SER A 218 -4.52 3.24 18.17
CA SER A 218 -5.05 4.06 17.08
C SER A 218 -6.14 4.96 17.65
N GLU A 219 -6.00 6.27 17.49
CA GLU A 219 -6.87 7.28 18.08
C GLU A 219 -7.46 8.16 16.99
N ARG A 220 -8.77 8.44 17.12
CA ARG A 220 -9.50 9.45 16.36
C ARG A 220 -9.84 10.61 17.28
N PRO A 221 -9.03 11.68 17.29
CA PRO A 221 -9.13 12.72 18.33
C PRO A 221 -10.47 13.44 18.30
N THR A 222 -10.98 13.78 17.10
CA THR A 222 -12.20 14.58 16.95
C THR A 222 -13.45 13.88 17.47
N ILE A 223 -13.53 12.57 17.37
CA ILE A 223 -14.67 11.78 17.86
C ILE A 223 -14.36 11.01 19.15
N ASN A 224 -13.16 11.19 19.71
CA ASN A 224 -12.68 10.60 20.96
C ASN A 224 -12.82 9.05 21.00
N VAL A 225 -12.44 8.40 19.89
CA VAL A 225 -12.44 6.94 19.77
C VAL A 225 -11.01 6.44 19.74
N THR A 226 -10.70 5.45 20.56
CA THR A 226 -9.39 4.80 20.61
C THR A 226 -9.56 3.32 20.38
N ASN A 227 -8.87 2.79 19.36
CA ASN A 227 -8.76 1.36 19.09
C ASN A 227 -7.39 0.85 19.56
N ARG A 228 -7.39 -0.19 20.36
CA ARG A 228 -6.19 -0.90 20.80
C ARG A 228 -6.21 -2.30 20.20
N ALA A 229 -5.14 -2.66 19.51
CA ALA A 229 -4.96 -4.01 18.97
C ALA A 229 -3.68 -4.64 19.53
N GLU A 230 -3.80 -5.87 19.99
CA GLU A 230 -2.71 -6.73 20.41
C GLU A 230 -2.62 -7.90 19.45
N GLN A 231 -1.41 -8.20 19.00
CA GLN A 231 -1.16 -9.23 18.00
C GLN A 231 0.04 -10.07 18.44
N VAL A 232 -0.14 -11.38 18.49
CA VAL A 232 0.93 -12.36 18.61
C VAL A 232 0.99 -13.14 17.31
N GLY A 233 2.17 -13.29 16.74
CA GLY A 233 2.28 -13.94 15.45
C GLY A 233 3.64 -14.50 15.14
N VAL A 234 3.69 -15.24 14.05
CA VAL A 234 4.89 -15.81 13.44
C VAL A 234 4.95 -15.41 11.99
N THR A 235 6.05 -14.79 11.58
CA THR A 235 6.37 -14.63 10.16
C THR A 235 7.32 -15.71 9.70
N PHE A 236 7.20 -16.10 8.45
CA PHE A 236 8.09 -17.04 7.80
C PHE A 236 8.39 -16.56 6.39
N HIS A 237 9.69 -16.49 6.05
CA HIS A 237 10.17 -16.16 4.72
C HIS A 237 11.09 -17.25 4.20
N ARG A 238 10.84 -17.69 2.97
CA ARG A 238 11.70 -18.66 2.31
C ARG A 238 11.72 -18.48 0.80
N ALA A 239 12.91 -18.37 0.25
CA ALA A 239 13.16 -18.67 -1.16
C ALA A 239 13.33 -20.18 -1.29
N VAL A 240 12.30 -20.89 -1.73
CA VAL A 240 12.29 -22.36 -1.83
C VAL A 240 13.26 -22.82 -2.90
N VAL A 241 13.23 -22.15 -4.03
CA VAL A 241 14.20 -22.24 -5.14
C VAL A 241 14.34 -20.85 -5.73
N SER A 242 15.31 -20.63 -6.63
CA SER A 242 15.50 -19.31 -7.27
C SER A 242 14.26 -18.73 -7.97
N ARG A 243 13.20 -19.53 -8.12
CA ARG A 243 11.97 -19.19 -8.86
C ARG A 243 10.72 -19.15 -8.00
N VAL A 244 10.80 -19.52 -6.73
CA VAL A 244 9.65 -19.61 -5.81
C VAL A 244 10.00 -18.95 -4.51
N THR A 245 9.26 -17.91 -4.14
CA THR A 245 9.39 -17.24 -2.85
C THR A 245 8.07 -17.36 -2.10
N LEU A 246 8.11 -17.73 -0.83
CA LEU A 246 6.99 -17.80 0.09
C LEU A 246 7.24 -16.83 1.24
N ASP A 247 6.29 -15.93 1.46
CA ASP A 247 6.17 -15.06 2.62
C ASP A 247 4.87 -15.43 3.35
N LEU A 248 4.94 -15.63 4.65
CA LEU A 248 3.80 -16.00 5.47
C LEU A 248 3.85 -15.26 6.80
N ASP A 249 2.78 -14.62 7.20
CA ASP A 249 2.51 -14.10 8.54
C ASP A 249 1.23 -14.75 9.06
N LEU A 250 1.30 -15.42 10.18
CA LEU A 250 0.15 -15.99 10.88
C LEU A 250 0.08 -15.38 12.26
N SER A 251 -1.07 -14.85 12.64
CA SER A 251 -1.23 -14.14 13.90
C SER A 251 -2.59 -14.35 14.55
N TYR A 252 -2.64 -14.05 15.82
CA TYR A 252 -3.88 -13.90 16.58
C TYR A 252 -4.02 -12.45 17.02
N LEU A 253 -5.20 -11.88 16.77
CA LEU A 253 -5.55 -10.48 17.00
C LEU A 253 -6.56 -10.37 18.15
N ASP A 254 -6.32 -9.47 19.10
CA ASP A 254 -7.30 -9.01 20.09
C ASP A 254 -7.45 -7.50 19.94
N VAL A 255 -8.64 -7.05 19.50
CA VAL A 255 -8.94 -5.65 19.21
C VAL A 255 -10.07 -5.17 20.08
N THR A 256 -9.81 -4.08 20.80
CA THR A 256 -10.78 -3.41 21.68
C THR A 256 -10.91 -1.94 21.31
N SER A 257 -12.10 -1.39 21.46
CA SER A 257 -12.39 0.04 21.25
C SER A 257 -12.83 0.70 22.54
N ARG A 258 -12.39 1.94 22.75
CA ARG A 258 -12.86 2.83 23.82
C ARG A 258 -13.48 4.07 23.19
N GLY A 259 -14.50 4.64 23.84
CA GLY A 259 -15.20 5.83 23.34
C GLY A 259 -16.35 5.51 22.39
N ALA A 260 -16.50 4.26 21.98
CA ALA A 260 -17.62 3.78 21.16
C ALA A 260 -18.06 2.40 21.66
N ASN A 261 -19.34 2.08 21.52
CA ASN A 261 -19.90 0.77 21.89
C ASN A 261 -19.65 -0.26 20.77
N VAL A 262 -18.37 -0.49 20.45
CA VAL A 262 -17.94 -1.40 19.39
C VAL A 262 -17.66 -2.78 19.98
N ARG A 263 -18.20 -3.82 19.37
CA ARG A 263 -17.91 -5.20 19.77
C ARG A 263 -16.42 -5.50 19.52
N PRO A 264 -15.68 -6.01 20.53
CA PRO A 264 -14.30 -6.40 20.36
C PRO A 264 -14.18 -7.50 19.30
N TYR A 265 -13.01 -7.58 18.68
CA TYR A 265 -12.68 -8.66 17.76
C TYR A 265 -11.55 -9.50 18.35
N ARG A 266 -11.76 -10.81 18.35
CA ARG A 266 -10.73 -11.80 18.67
C ARG A 266 -10.72 -12.85 17.58
N GLY A 267 -9.55 -13.09 16.98
CA GLY A 267 -9.49 -14.06 15.91
C GLY A 267 -8.20 -14.05 15.13
N PRO A 268 -8.10 -14.92 14.12
CA PRO A 268 -6.91 -15.05 13.30
C PRO A 268 -6.73 -13.83 12.38
N GLY A 269 -5.46 -13.47 12.19
CA GLY A 269 -4.96 -12.65 11.10
C GLY A 269 -3.94 -13.43 10.30
N TRP A 270 -3.82 -13.13 9.03
CA TRP A 270 -2.80 -13.71 8.16
C TRP A 270 -2.42 -12.75 7.04
N ASP A 271 -1.21 -12.93 6.54
CA ASP A 271 -0.72 -12.40 5.28
C ASP A 271 0.15 -13.49 4.66
N ALA A 272 -0.23 -13.97 3.49
CA ALA A 272 0.45 -15.04 2.79
C ALA A 272 0.65 -14.65 1.33
N LYS A 273 1.91 -14.63 0.89
CA LYS A 273 2.30 -14.32 -0.47
C LYS A 273 3.16 -15.42 -1.06
N LEU A 274 2.75 -15.90 -2.21
CA LEU A 274 3.51 -16.82 -3.04
C LEU A 274 3.89 -16.12 -4.35
N GLU A 275 5.18 -16.04 -4.64
CA GLU A 275 5.69 -15.52 -5.90
C GLU A 275 6.35 -16.65 -6.69
N LEU A 276 5.95 -16.79 -7.96
CA LEU A 276 6.44 -17.79 -8.91
C LEU A 276 7.08 -17.08 -10.11
N LYS A 277 8.31 -17.46 -10.44
CA LYS A 277 9.06 -16.99 -11.63
C LYS A 277 9.42 -18.18 -12.52
N PRO A 278 8.46 -18.80 -13.24
CA PRO A 278 8.71 -20.01 -14.02
C PRO A 278 9.81 -19.81 -15.06
N VAL A 279 9.85 -18.62 -15.65
CA VAL A 279 10.92 -18.15 -16.53
C VAL A 279 11.30 -16.72 -16.18
N PRO A 280 12.51 -16.24 -16.53
CA PRO A 280 12.93 -14.86 -16.24
C PRO A 280 12.02 -13.77 -16.81
N ALA A 281 11.24 -14.10 -17.84
CA ALA A 281 10.31 -13.20 -18.50
C ALA A 281 8.91 -13.20 -17.90
N ALA A 282 8.59 -14.11 -16.98
CA ALA A 282 7.25 -14.22 -16.39
C ALA A 282 7.31 -14.30 -14.86
N SER A 283 6.48 -13.51 -14.20
CA SER A 283 6.24 -13.62 -12.76
C SER A 283 4.73 -13.66 -12.48
N PHE A 284 4.37 -14.46 -11.50
CA PHE A 284 3.01 -14.60 -10.98
C PHE A 284 3.07 -14.48 -9.47
N SER A 285 2.13 -13.77 -8.87
CA SER A 285 1.97 -13.75 -7.43
C SER A 285 0.53 -13.93 -7.03
N ILE A 286 0.34 -14.65 -5.95
CA ILE A 286 -0.91 -14.71 -5.19
C ILE A 286 -0.62 -14.25 -3.78
N GLU A 287 -1.44 -13.33 -3.29
CA GLU A 287 -1.36 -12.83 -1.93
C GLU A 287 -2.76 -12.91 -1.31
N THR A 288 -2.85 -13.37 -0.08
CA THR A 288 -4.09 -13.34 0.70
C THR A 288 -3.79 -12.78 2.07
N GLU A 289 -4.61 -11.83 2.50
CA GLU A 289 -4.43 -11.20 3.81
C GLU A 289 -5.76 -11.11 4.56
N ARG A 290 -5.67 -11.18 5.90
CA ARG A 290 -6.76 -10.84 6.80
C ARG A 290 -6.23 -9.94 7.90
N ARG A 291 -6.75 -8.73 7.95
CA ARG A 291 -6.27 -7.66 8.83
C ARG A 291 -7.40 -6.81 9.39
N ILE A 292 -7.02 -5.99 10.36
CA ILE A 292 -7.88 -4.91 10.85
C ILE A 292 -7.59 -3.66 10.02
N VAL A 293 -8.66 -3.04 9.54
CA VAL A 293 -8.62 -1.76 8.83
C VAL A 293 -9.39 -0.73 9.68
N ASN A 294 -8.74 0.37 9.99
CA ASN A 294 -9.39 1.51 10.58
C ASN A 294 -9.93 2.38 9.43
N ASP A 295 -11.10 2.05 8.92
CA ASP A 295 -11.73 2.82 7.87
C ASP A 295 -12.05 4.22 8.38
N SER A 296 -11.57 5.22 7.65
CA SER A 296 -11.76 6.63 7.99
C SER A 296 -13.22 7.07 7.95
N LEU A 297 -14.08 6.27 7.34
CA LEU A 297 -15.45 6.64 7.01
C LEU A 297 -16.51 5.99 7.89
N VAL A 298 -16.12 4.97 8.64
CA VAL A 298 -16.96 4.46 9.73
C VAL A 298 -16.48 5.17 11.00
N PRO A 299 -17.14 6.26 11.43
CA PRO A 299 -16.61 7.16 12.46
C PRO A 299 -16.32 6.48 13.80
N ALA A 300 -16.81 5.28 14.05
CA ALA A 300 -16.73 4.71 15.40
C ALA A 300 -16.20 3.29 15.47
N GLY A 301 -15.53 2.78 14.44
CA GLY A 301 -15.15 1.39 14.49
C GLY A 301 -13.90 1.04 13.70
N PHE A 302 -13.81 -0.19 13.44
CA PHE A 302 -12.82 -0.80 12.55
C PHE A 302 -13.51 -1.83 11.66
N ALA A 303 -12.85 -2.24 10.58
CA ALA A 303 -13.29 -3.35 9.78
C ALA A 303 -12.30 -4.52 9.87
N VAL A 304 -12.82 -5.73 9.77
CA VAL A 304 -12.03 -6.93 9.51
C VAL A 304 -12.10 -7.17 8.02
N GLN A 305 -10.99 -6.97 7.34
CA GLN A 305 -10.87 -7.12 5.88
C GLN A 305 -10.14 -8.43 5.54
N THR A 306 -10.62 -9.12 4.54
CA THR A 306 -10.00 -10.31 3.97
C THR A 306 -9.88 -10.13 2.48
N ASP A 307 -8.68 -10.22 1.92
CA ASP A 307 -8.38 -9.99 0.52
C ASP A 307 -7.66 -11.16 -0.11
N VAL A 308 -7.89 -11.33 -1.41
CA VAL A 308 -7.07 -12.14 -2.30
C VAL A 308 -6.63 -11.26 -3.46
N GLN A 309 -5.33 -11.21 -3.70
CA GLN A 309 -4.72 -10.45 -4.78
C GLN A 309 -3.98 -11.41 -5.70
N LEU A 310 -4.22 -11.29 -7.00
CA LEU A 310 -3.53 -12.00 -8.05
C LEU A 310 -2.80 -10.97 -8.89
N ALA A 311 -1.52 -11.21 -9.20
CA ALA A 311 -0.78 -10.37 -10.12
C ALA A 311 0.10 -11.21 -11.05
N SER A 312 0.23 -10.74 -12.27
CA SER A 312 1.13 -11.33 -13.25
C SER A 312 1.87 -10.25 -14.03
N GLU A 313 3.12 -10.50 -14.33
CA GLU A 313 3.93 -9.70 -15.25
C GLU A 313 4.56 -10.63 -16.29
N LEU A 314 4.42 -10.26 -17.55
CA LEU A 314 5.05 -10.93 -18.69
C LEU A 314 5.90 -9.92 -19.44
N ARG A 315 7.18 -10.21 -19.62
CA ARG A 315 8.10 -9.43 -20.47
C ARG A 315 8.07 -10.05 -21.87
N PHE A 316 7.42 -9.33 -22.78
CA PHE A 316 7.42 -9.69 -24.20
C PHE A 316 8.44 -8.83 -24.91
N ALA A 317 9.51 -9.43 -25.40
CA ALA A 317 10.70 -8.73 -25.82
C ALA A 317 11.36 -7.93 -24.66
N GLU A 318 12.55 -7.40 -24.88
CA GLU A 318 13.32 -6.72 -23.80
C GLU A 318 12.67 -5.42 -23.29
N ARG A 319 11.76 -4.83 -24.08
CA ARG A 319 11.25 -3.47 -23.86
C ARG A 319 9.73 -3.37 -23.66
N THR A 320 9.03 -4.49 -23.68
CA THR A 320 7.56 -4.49 -23.51
C THR A 320 7.18 -5.38 -22.34
N ARG A 321 6.34 -4.87 -21.44
CA ARG A 321 5.82 -5.59 -20.27
C ARG A 321 4.30 -5.53 -20.27
N PHE A 322 3.69 -6.68 -20.08
CA PHE A 322 2.26 -6.83 -19.83
C PHE A 322 2.06 -7.11 -18.35
N ARG A 323 1.08 -6.48 -17.76
CA ARG A 323 0.67 -6.68 -16.38
C ARG A 323 -0.81 -7.00 -16.33
N ALA A 324 -1.19 -7.95 -15.49
CA ALA A 324 -2.59 -8.18 -15.16
C ALA A 324 -2.71 -8.36 -13.65
N GLY A 325 -3.80 -7.86 -13.08
CA GLY A 325 -4.07 -7.94 -11.66
C GLY A 325 -5.55 -8.16 -11.39
N ALA A 326 -5.85 -8.83 -10.28
CA ALA A 326 -7.19 -8.94 -9.72
C ALA A 326 -7.10 -8.83 -8.21
N ILE A 327 -8.02 -8.08 -7.60
CA ILE A 327 -8.19 -7.97 -6.15
C ILE A 327 -9.64 -8.32 -5.86
N LEU A 328 -9.85 -9.26 -4.94
CA LEU A 328 -11.15 -9.67 -4.43
C LEU A 328 -11.11 -9.50 -2.92
N GLY A 329 -11.99 -8.69 -2.36
CA GLY A 329 -11.97 -8.40 -0.95
C GLY A 329 -13.35 -8.39 -0.32
N HIS A 330 -13.37 -8.72 0.96
CA HIS A 330 -14.55 -8.73 1.81
C HIS A 330 -14.24 -8.01 3.12
N ARG A 331 -15.13 -7.08 3.53
CA ARG A 331 -15.00 -6.35 4.80
C ARG A 331 -16.23 -6.57 5.68
N ASN A 332 -15.95 -6.79 6.97
CA ASN A 332 -16.96 -6.81 8.03
C ASN A 332 -16.73 -5.61 8.94
N PHE A 333 -17.65 -4.65 8.93
CA PHE A 333 -17.56 -3.44 9.73
C PHE A 333 -17.99 -3.70 11.18
N ARG A 334 -17.23 -3.16 12.11
CA ARG A 334 -17.45 -3.23 13.55
C ARG A 334 -17.65 -1.83 14.08
N GLY A 335 -18.88 -1.33 14.01
CA GLY A 335 -19.27 -0.01 14.48
C GLY A 335 -20.29 -0.08 15.61
N ASP A 336 -20.60 1.06 16.21
CA ASP A 336 -21.75 1.22 17.11
C ASP A 336 -22.99 1.52 16.26
N PRO A 337 -23.98 0.62 16.18
CA PRO A 337 -25.18 0.84 15.40
C PRO A 337 -26.04 2.00 15.92
N LEU A 338 -25.78 2.50 17.14
CA LEU A 338 -26.53 3.62 17.75
C LEU A 338 -25.91 4.98 17.44
N VAL A 339 -24.59 5.04 17.21
CA VAL A 339 -23.86 6.30 16.99
C VAL A 339 -23.72 6.59 15.50
N ILE A 340 -23.74 5.56 14.67
CA ILE A 340 -23.60 5.71 13.25
C ILE A 340 -24.60 4.79 12.59
N ALA A 341 -25.50 5.37 11.88
CA ALA A 341 -26.15 4.69 10.79
C ALA A 341 -25.08 4.34 9.73
N SER A 342 -24.17 3.39 10.06
CA SER A 342 -23.46 2.71 9.00
C SER A 342 -24.55 2.07 8.16
N PRO A 343 -24.78 2.53 6.95
CA PRO A 343 -25.88 2.02 6.14
C PRO A 343 -25.65 0.56 5.74
N PHE A 344 -24.50 -0.03 6.08
CA PHE A 344 -24.13 -1.41 5.76
C PHE A 344 -23.17 -1.99 6.83
N ALA A 345 -23.28 -3.30 7.05
CA ALA A 345 -22.41 -4.06 7.95
C ALA A 345 -21.30 -4.81 7.21
N LYS A 346 -21.47 -5.04 5.91
CA LYS A 346 -20.55 -5.79 5.07
C LYS A 346 -20.45 -5.17 3.70
N ASP A 347 -19.30 -5.29 3.09
CA ASP A 347 -19.11 -5.04 1.68
C ASP A 347 -18.17 -6.05 1.02
N ASP A 348 -18.36 -6.23 -0.29
CA ASP A 348 -17.51 -6.99 -1.17
C ASP A 348 -16.99 -6.04 -2.26
N PHE A 349 -15.70 -6.07 -2.51
CA PHE A 349 -15.10 -5.28 -3.58
C PHE A 349 -14.26 -6.15 -4.50
N GLN A 350 -14.25 -5.78 -5.76
CA GLN A 350 -13.52 -6.45 -6.82
C GLN A 350 -12.84 -5.39 -7.67
N SER A 351 -11.59 -5.63 -8.03
CA SER A 351 -10.85 -4.77 -8.95
C SER A 351 -10.03 -5.62 -9.91
N TYR A 352 -10.11 -5.31 -11.18
CA TYR A 352 -9.35 -5.96 -12.24
C TYR A 352 -8.53 -4.92 -12.97
N SER A 353 -7.28 -5.23 -13.28
CA SER A 353 -6.40 -4.33 -14.01
C SER A 353 -5.63 -5.06 -15.10
N LEU A 354 -5.43 -4.36 -16.22
CA LEU A 354 -4.57 -4.77 -17.32
C LEU A 354 -3.69 -3.59 -17.70
N GLY A 355 -2.41 -3.85 -17.97
CA GLY A 355 -1.49 -2.79 -18.32
C GLY A 355 -0.43 -3.25 -19.30
N VAL A 356 0.01 -2.31 -20.14
CA VAL A 356 1.14 -2.47 -21.07
C VAL A 356 2.09 -1.31 -20.83
N THR A 357 3.36 -1.63 -20.65
CA THR A 357 4.42 -0.62 -20.63
C THR A 357 5.43 -0.96 -21.73
N ARG A 358 5.75 0.03 -22.56
CA ARG A 358 6.76 -0.08 -23.62
C ARG A 358 7.84 0.98 -23.43
N GLN A 359 9.08 0.53 -23.36
CA GLN A 359 10.24 1.41 -23.34
C GLN A 359 10.70 1.74 -24.77
N LEU A 360 10.74 3.03 -25.08
CA LEU A 360 11.25 3.56 -26.35
C LEU A 360 12.63 4.17 -26.12
N GLY A 361 13.67 3.46 -26.54
CA GLY A 361 15.04 3.85 -26.21
C GLY A 361 15.37 3.61 -24.73
N GLU A 362 16.25 4.42 -24.16
CA GLU A 362 16.73 4.27 -22.77
C GLU A 362 15.98 5.15 -21.77
N ARG A 363 15.30 6.19 -22.25
CA ARG A 363 14.79 7.27 -21.41
C ARG A 363 13.28 7.47 -21.48
N LEU A 364 12.62 7.02 -22.55
CA LEU A 364 11.21 7.24 -22.79
C LEU A 364 10.41 5.96 -22.51
N ASN A 365 9.37 6.06 -21.70
CA ASN A 365 8.42 4.96 -21.47
C ASN A 365 7.01 5.42 -21.82
N LEU A 366 6.27 4.51 -22.44
CA LEU A 366 4.84 4.64 -22.68
C LEU A 366 4.12 3.60 -21.84
N ASN A 367 3.00 3.97 -21.23
CA ASN A 367 2.11 3.06 -20.51
C ASN A 367 0.67 3.23 -20.97
N LEU A 368 -0.04 2.12 -20.99
CA LEU A 368 -1.48 2.06 -21.19
C LEU A 368 -2.04 1.08 -20.13
N ASP A 369 -2.93 1.56 -19.30
CA ASP A 369 -3.51 0.80 -18.21
C ASP A 369 -5.02 0.93 -18.23
N GLY A 370 -5.72 -0.17 -17.97
CA GLY A 370 -7.17 -0.23 -17.80
C GLY A 370 -7.51 -0.84 -16.44
N GLN A 371 -8.49 -0.29 -15.77
CA GLN A 371 -8.99 -0.79 -14.49
C GLN A 371 -10.51 -0.83 -14.51
N TYR A 372 -11.09 -1.91 -14.00
CA TYR A 372 -12.49 -2.02 -13.65
C TYR A 372 -12.58 -2.32 -12.16
N SER A 373 -13.44 -1.62 -11.44
CA SER A 373 -13.69 -1.86 -10.02
C SER A 373 -15.18 -1.86 -9.72
N ASN A 374 -15.59 -2.74 -8.81
CA ASN A 374 -16.96 -2.88 -8.36
C ASN A 374 -16.98 -3.06 -6.83
N ARG A 375 -17.93 -2.41 -6.18
CA ARG A 375 -18.21 -2.56 -4.76
C ARG A 375 -19.70 -2.80 -4.55
N ASN A 376 -20.02 -3.86 -3.81
CA ASN A 376 -21.36 -4.21 -3.41
C ASN A 376 -21.46 -4.18 -1.88
N THR A 377 -22.61 -3.76 -1.36
CA THR A 377 -22.88 -3.74 0.07
C THR A 377 -24.13 -4.55 0.39
N ASP A 378 -24.26 -5.02 1.63
CA ASP A 378 -25.41 -5.81 2.08
C ASP A 378 -26.74 -5.04 2.06
N THR A 379 -26.72 -3.73 1.96
CA THR A 379 -27.91 -2.86 1.92
C THR A 379 -28.13 -2.15 0.60
N GLY A 380 -27.22 -2.29 -0.36
CA GLY A 380 -27.24 -1.56 -1.63
C GLY A 380 -26.95 -0.06 -1.50
N VAL A 381 -26.51 0.39 -0.33
CA VAL A 381 -26.08 1.78 -0.11
C VAL A 381 -24.57 1.84 -0.31
N ASN A 382 -24.07 2.88 -0.98
CA ASN A 382 -22.66 3.05 -1.31
C ASN A 382 -22.06 1.98 -2.24
N GLU A 383 -22.92 1.35 -3.03
CA GLU A 383 -22.48 0.53 -4.15
C GLU A 383 -22.01 1.42 -5.29
N TYR A 384 -20.94 1.00 -5.96
CA TYR A 384 -20.48 1.67 -7.17
C TYR A 384 -19.71 0.71 -8.06
N HIS A 385 -19.61 1.06 -9.33
CA HIS A 385 -18.64 0.50 -10.25
C HIS A 385 -18.00 1.64 -11.05
N PHE A 386 -16.80 1.42 -11.52
CA PHE A 386 -16.14 2.33 -12.43
C PHE A 386 -15.17 1.61 -13.34
N THR A 387 -14.97 2.22 -14.52
CA THR A 387 -13.91 1.88 -15.46
C THR A 387 -12.99 3.06 -15.61
N ARG A 388 -11.70 2.82 -15.52
CA ARG A 388 -10.69 3.84 -15.73
C ARG A 388 -9.68 3.38 -16.76
N LEU A 389 -9.40 4.21 -17.74
CA LEU A 389 -8.37 4.01 -18.76
C LEU A 389 -7.31 5.10 -18.59
N VAL A 390 -6.04 4.71 -18.60
CA VAL A 390 -4.92 5.64 -18.40
C VAL A 390 -3.91 5.43 -19.51
N ALA A 391 -3.52 6.49 -20.18
CA ALA A 391 -2.38 6.52 -21.10
C ALA A 391 -1.35 7.50 -20.56
N GLY A 392 -0.10 7.08 -20.52
CA GLY A 392 0.95 7.90 -19.94
C GLY A 392 2.26 7.83 -20.71
N VAL A 393 3.03 8.90 -20.56
CA VAL A 393 4.39 9.01 -21.05
C VAL A 393 5.30 9.49 -19.93
N SER A 394 6.49 8.91 -19.84
CA SER A 394 7.50 9.40 -18.89
C SER A 394 8.88 9.45 -19.55
N TYR A 395 9.64 10.49 -19.21
CA TYR A 395 11.00 10.72 -19.70
C TYR A 395 11.96 10.89 -18.53
N ARG A 396 13.06 10.12 -18.57
CA ARG A 396 14.13 10.16 -17.57
C ARG A 396 15.34 10.96 -18.09
N PHE A 397 15.81 11.90 -17.30
CA PHE A 397 16.98 12.71 -17.57
C PHE A 397 18.28 12.04 -17.12
#